data_254fd72e9a8cc67745f545f4c97cb1d5
#
_entry.id   254fd72e9a8cc67745f545f4c97cb1d5
#
_cell.length_a   1.000
_cell.length_b   1.000
_cell.length_c   1.000
_cell.angle_alpha   90.00
_cell.angle_beta   90.00
_cell.angle_gamma   90.00
#
_symmetry.space_group_name_H-M   'P 1'
#
loop_
_entity.id
_entity.type
_entity.pdbx_description
1 polymer ?
#
loop_
_entity_poly.entity_id
_entity_poly.type
_entity_poly.pdbx_seq_one_letter_code
_entity_poly.pdbx_strand_id
1 'polypeptide(L)'
;MADQAVDLGGARASGTGRPPAVEAAPTDSQFLGRTRELKELRADIDRAGLNTLAGRKAPHARVLLIAGRPGFGRTALAEELVRQVTDGYPDGVLRTRLTEPDGTRVPVERAARELLGELGLPAPAGADEDDLSEALREALADRRVVLLLDDAADAEQVDALLPDTPDALVVAVSGGPLTGISDVRPCTLGGLDTKSAVELLERFSGSVRITV
;
A
#
# COMPACT_ATOMS: atom_id res chain seq x y z
N MET A 1 45.34 -19.32 -57.69
CA MET A 1 45.64 -20.18 -56.55
C MET A 1 44.88 -19.69 -55.37
N ALA A 2 43.93 -20.51 -54.96
CA ALA A 2 43.13 -20.58 -53.75
C ALA A 2 42.75 -19.27 -53.03
N ASP A 3 41.56 -18.87 -53.33
CA ASP A 3 40.64 -18.01 -52.67
C ASP A 3 40.09 -18.75 -51.43
N GLN A 4 40.15 -18.12 -50.27
CA GLN A 4 39.39 -18.60 -49.08
C GLN A 4 38.56 -17.44 -48.53
N ALA A 5 37.32 -17.49 -48.95
CA ALA A 5 36.24 -16.69 -48.35
C ALA A 5 35.97 -17.14 -46.92
N VAL A 6 36.05 -16.22 -45.94
CA VAL A 6 35.63 -16.41 -44.55
C VAL A 6 34.20 -15.91 -44.44
N ASP A 7 33.29 -16.85 -44.23
CA ASP A 7 31.89 -16.63 -43.92
C ASP A 7 31.72 -16.10 -42.48
N LEU A 8 31.25 -14.88 -42.35
CA LEU A 8 30.85 -14.26 -41.06
C LEU A 8 29.36 -14.45 -40.84
N GLY A 9 29.02 -15.65 -40.34
CA GLY A 9 27.67 -15.97 -39.89
C GLY A 9 27.19 -15.06 -38.78
N GLY A 10 26.22 -14.17 -39.07
CA GLY A 10 25.57 -13.31 -38.14
C GLY A 10 24.67 -14.08 -37.16
N ALA A 11 25.06 -14.14 -35.92
CA ALA A 11 24.21 -14.58 -34.82
C ALA A 11 23.35 -13.40 -34.31
N ARG A 12 22.08 -13.37 -34.68
CA ARG A 12 21.06 -12.52 -34.07
C ARG A 12 20.66 -13.14 -32.75
N ALA A 13 21.10 -12.54 -31.65
CA ALA A 13 20.57 -12.81 -30.31
C ALA A 13 19.34 -11.95 -30.05
N SER A 14 18.15 -12.50 -30.30
CA SER A 14 16.88 -11.95 -29.83
C SER A 14 16.69 -12.36 -28.35
N GLY A 15 17.17 -11.54 -27.47
CA GLY A 15 16.93 -11.68 -26.03
C GLY A 15 15.78 -10.76 -25.59
N THR A 16 14.53 -11.17 -25.80
CA THR A 16 13.38 -10.59 -25.10
C THR A 16 13.41 -11.07 -23.66
N GLY A 17 14.15 -10.36 -22.82
CA GLY A 17 14.11 -10.54 -21.37
C GLY A 17 12.76 -10.10 -20.84
N ARG A 18 11.83 -11.05 -20.67
CA ARG A 18 10.65 -10.86 -19.84
C ARG A 18 11.14 -10.58 -18.41
N PRO A 19 10.70 -9.50 -17.75
CA PRO A 19 11.04 -9.27 -16.36
C PRO A 19 10.58 -10.47 -15.53
N PRO A 20 11.32 -10.86 -14.46
CA PRO A 20 10.93 -11.98 -13.63
C PRO A 20 9.52 -11.72 -13.09
N ALA A 21 8.65 -12.70 -13.28
CA ALA A 21 7.32 -12.70 -12.70
C ALA A 21 7.48 -12.55 -11.20
N VAL A 22 6.90 -11.49 -10.65
CA VAL A 22 6.71 -11.37 -9.21
C VAL A 22 5.94 -12.62 -8.79
N GLU A 23 6.58 -13.43 -7.95
CA GLU A 23 6.02 -14.66 -7.42
C GLU A 23 4.67 -14.32 -6.79
N ALA A 24 3.60 -14.83 -7.36
CA ALA A 24 2.25 -14.61 -6.87
C ALA A 24 2.20 -15.08 -5.42
N ALA A 25 1.87 -14.18 -4.52
CA ALA A 25 1.66 -14.51 -3.11
C ALA A 25 0.71 -15.71 -2.99
N PRO A 26 0.95 -16.63 -2.04
CA PRO A 26 0.16 -17.84 -1.89
C PRO A 26 -1.32 -17.51 -1.76
N THR A 27 -2.14 -18.12 -2.61
CA THR A 27 -3.58 -17.89 -2.78
C THR A 27 -4.44 -18.39 -1.62
N ASP A 28 -3.85 -18.91 -0.57
CA ASP A 28 -4.57 -19.30 0.64
C ASP A 28 -4.36 -18.19 1.68
N SER A 29 -5.37 -17.34 1.85
CA SER A 29 -5.34 -16.22 2.79
C SER A 29 -4.92 -16.71 4.17
N GLN A 30 -3.66 -16.45 4.54
CA GLN A 30 -3.13 -16.73 5.88
C GLN A 30 -3.67 -15.73 6.91
N PHE A 31 -4.57 -14.85 6.48
CA PHE A 31 -5.20 -13.84 7.32
C PHE A 31 -6.26 -14.49 8.21
N LEU A 32 -6.04 -14.44 9.51
CA LEU A 32 -6.93 -15.00 10.52
C LEU A 32 -7.40 -13.92 11.49
N GLY A 33 -8.65 -14.02 11.88
CA GLY A 33 -9.28 -13.04 12.75
C GLY A 33 -9.57 -11.72 12.02
N ARG A 34 -9.90 -10.67 12.76
CA ARG A 34 -10.11 -9.31 12.22
C ARG A 34 -11.22 -9.17 11.17
N THR A 35 -12.10 -10.15 11.05
CA THR A 35 -13.23 -10.12 10.10
C THR A 35 -14.14 -8.91 10.33
N ARG A 36 -14.31 -8.51 11.61
CA ARG A 36 -15.12 -7.36 12.00
C ARG A 36 -14.49 -6.07 11.52
N GLU A 37 -13.23 -5.86 11.84
CA GLU A 37 -12.46 -4.67 11.47
C GLU A 37 -12.38 -4.53 9.94
N LEU A 38 -12.11 -5.63 9.24
CA LEU A 38 -12.08 -5.65 7.78
C LEU A 38 -13.43 -5.27 7.17
N LYS A 39 -14.54 -5.81 7.73
CA LYS A 39 -15.91 -5.47 7.28
C LYS A 39 -16.22 -4.00 7.53
N GLU A 40 -15.83 -3.43 8.66
CA GLU A 40 -16.03 -2.02 9.00
C GLU A 40 -15.27 -1.12 8.02
N LEU A 41 -13.99 -1.40 7.75
CA LEU A 41 -13.18 -0.66 6.78
C LEU A 41 -13.75 -0.71 5.37
N ARG A 42 -14.21 -1.88 4.91
CA ARG A 42 -14.89 -2.01 3.61
C ARG A 42 -16.18 -1.22 3.54
N ALA A 43 -17.01 -1.26 4.58
CA ALA A 43 -18.23 -0.48 4.64
C ALA A 43 -17.98 1.03 4.58
N ASP A 44 -16.84 1.49 5.07
CA ASP A 44 -16.43 2.90 4.95
C ASP A 44 -16.05 3.27 3.51
N ILE A 45 -15.39 2.36 2.78
CA ILE A 45 -15.08 2.53 1.35
C ILE A 45 -16.37 2.58 0.53
N ASP A 46 -17.28 1.62 0.75
CA ASP A 46 -18.54 1.51 0.01
C ASP A 46 -19.41 2.76 0.21
N ARG A 47 -19.50 3.27 1.44
CA ARG A 47 -20.20 4.52 1.76
C ARG A 47 -19.67 5.73 1.00
N ALA A 48 -18.35 5.78 0.78
CA ALA A 48 -17.75 6.84 -0.03
C ALA A 48 -18.18 6.77 -1.49
N GLY A 49 -18.12 5.57 -2.06
CA GLY A 49 -18.58 5.35 -3.43
C GLY A 49 -20.04 5.79 -3.63
N LEU A 50 -20.93 5.45 -2.68
CA LEU A 50 -22.34 5.88 -2.72
C LEU A 50 -22.49 7.41 -2.62
N ASN A 51 -21.70 8.10 -1.79
CA ASN A 51 -21.71 9.55 -1.70
C ASN A 51 -21.25 10.21 -3.02
N THR A 52 -20.25 9.66 -3.66
CA THR A 52 -19.77 10.12 -4.97
C THR A 52 -20.84 9.94 -6.04
N LEU A 53 -21.51 8.79 -6.09
CA LEU A 53 -22.64 8.54 -7.00
C LEU A 53 -23.82 9.48 -6.75
N ALA A 54 -24.03 9.90 -5.50
CA ALA A 54 -25.06 10.89 -5.12
C ALA A 54 -24.62 12.35 -5.40
N GLY A 55 -23.50 12.58 -6.10
CA GLY A 55 -22.98 13.92 -6.42
C GLY A 55 -22.30 14.64 -5.25
N ARG A 56 -22.04 13.95 -4.14
CA ARG A 56 -21.30 14.48 -2.97
C ARG A 56 -19.85 14.05 -3.05
N LYS A 57 -19.13 14.54 -4.04
CA LYS A 57 -17.71 14.24 -4.18
C LYS A 57 -16.90 14.91 -3.06
N ALA A 58 -16.11 14.14 -2.33
CA ALA A 58 -15.16 14.73 -1.38
C ALA A 58 -14.05 15.48 -2.14
N PRO A 59 -13.49 16.56 -1.60
CA PRO A 59 -12.41 17.28 -2.28
C PRO A 59 -11.08 16.53 -2.31
N HIS A 60 -10.87 15.59 -1.37
CA HIS A 60 -9.60 14.89 -1.19
C HIS A 60 -9.78 13.38 -1.14
N ALA A 61 -8.67 12.65 -1.21
CA ALA A 61 -8.63 11.22 -1.02
C ALA A 61 -9.20 10.81 0.35
N ARG A 62 -9.83 9.65 0.38
CA ARG A 62 -10.28 9.06 1.63
C ARG A 62 -9.11 8.43 2.36
N VAL A 63 -8.95 8.75 3.64
CA VAL A 63 -7.93 8.17 4.50
C VAL A 63 -8.55 7.19 5.50
N LEU A 64 -8.18 5.91 5.38
CA LEU A 64 -8.44 4.89 6.38
C LEU A 64 -7.19 4.73 7.25
N LEU A 65 -7.33 4.93 8.55
CA LEU A 65 -6.22 4.78 9.49
C LEU A 65 -6.37 3.48 10.27
N ILE A 66 -5.40 2.59 10.13
CA ILE A 66 -5.29 1.38 10.96
C ILE A 66 -4.24 1.65 12.04
N ALA A 67 -4.72 1.90 13.25
CA ALA A 67 -3.88 2.24 14.40
C ALA A 67 -3.83 1.09 15.42
N GLY A 68 -2.72 0.99 16.16
CA GLY A 68 -2.60 0.00 17.22
C GLY A 68 -1.15 -0.25 17.62
N ARG A 69 -0.94 -1.02 18.68
CA ARG A 69 0.42 -1.37 19.15
C ARG A 69 1.15 -2.25 18.13
N PRO A 70 2.48 -2.20 18.09
CA PRO A 70 3.29 -3.15 17.33
C PRO A 70 2.89 -4.59 17.64
N GLY A 71 2.89 -5.47 16.64
CA GLY A 71 2.50 -6.88 16.78
C GLY A 71 1.00 -7.15 16.77
N PHE A 72 0.12 -6.14 16.73
CA PHE A 72 -1.34 -6.35 16.66
C PHE A 72 -1.87 -6.65 15.25
N GLY A 73 -1.00 -6.83 14.26
CA GLY A 73 -1.38 -7.22 12.91
C GLY A 73 -1.91 -6.06 12.05
N ARG A 74 -1.47 -4.83 12.31
CA ARG A 74 -1.86 -3.62 11.56
C ARG A 74 -1.56 -3.75 10.06
N THR A 75 -0.30 -4.03 9.73
CA THR A 75 0.15 -4.20 8.34
C THR A 75 -0.55 -5.37 7.66
N ALA A 76 -0.73 -6.50 8.37
CA ALA A 76 -1.46 -7.65 7.83
C ALA A 76 -2.93 -7.33 7.50
N LEU A 77 -3.61 -6.54 8.35
CA LEU A 77 -4.97 -6.08 8.08
C LEU A 77 -5.00 -5.11 6.89
N ALA A 78 -4.02 -4.20 6.81
CA ALA A 78 -3.91 -3.24 5.71
C ALA A 78 -3.71 -3.96 4.37
N GLU A 79 -2.78 -4.90 4.30
CA GLU A 79 -2.51 -5.69 3.10
C GLU A 79 -3.72 -6.54 2.69
N GLU A 80 -4.41 -7.16 3.63
CA GLU A 80 -5.63 -7.93 3.34
C GLU A 80 -6.75 -7.02 2.83
N LEU A 81 -6.93 -5.83 3.43
CA LEU A 81 -7.87 -4.83 2.94
C LEU A 81 -7.55 -4.43 1.50
N VAL A 82 -6.30 -4.05 1.24
CA VAL A 82 -5.81 -3.64 -0.09
C VAL A 82 -6.07 -4.76 -1.10
N ARG A 83 -5.73 -6.01 -0.78
CA ARG A 83 -5.99 -7.18 -1.63
C ARG A 83 -7.46 -7.32 -2.01
N GLN A 84 -8.37 -7.04 -1.08
CA GLN A 84 -9.83 -7.18 -1.29
C GLN A 84 -10.44 -6.02 -2.10
N VAL A 85 -9.79 -4.86 -2.15
CA VAL A 85 -10.36 -3.68 -2.81
C VAL A 85 -9.66 -3.32 -4.12
N THR A 86 -8.54 -3.95 -4.44
CA THR A 86 -7.69 -3.66 -5.62
C THR A 86 -8.47 -3.63 -6.93
N ASP A 87 -9.46 -4.51 -7.12
CA ASP A 87 -10.28 -4.55 -8.34
C ASP A 87 -11.03 -3.23 -8.60
N GLY A 88 -11.26 -2.43 -7.58
CA GLY A 88 -11.88 -1.10 -7.70
C GLY A 88 -10.91 0.01 -8.10
N TYR A 89 -9.60 -0.27 -8.16
CA TYR A 89 -8.54 0.71 -8.39
C TYR A 89 -7.64 0.28 -9.55
N PRO A 90 -8.06 0.50 -10.80
CA PRO A 90 -7.42 -0.04 -11.99
C PRO A 90 -5.99 0.47 -12.23
N ASP A 91 -5.64 1.63 -11.67
CA ASP A 91 -4.30 2.20 -11.81
C ASP A 91 -3.31 1.62 -10.78
N GLY A 92 -3.76 0.67 -9.96
CA GLY A 92 -2.90 -0.16 -9.14
C GLY A 92 -2.80 0.25 -7.68
N VAL A 93 -1.78 -0.29 -7.03
CA VAL A 93 -1.50 -0.09 -5.60
C VAL A 93 -0.06 0.39 -5.46
N LEU A 94 0.11 1.55 -4.87
CA LEU A 94 1.39 2.13 -4.51
C LEU A 94 1.67 1.86 -3.03
N ARG A 95 2.92 1.54 -2.69
CA ARG A 95 3.31 1.21 -1.32
C ARG A 95 4.57 1.93 -0.92
N THR A 96 4.57 2.51 0.27
CA THR A 96 5.80 2.98 0.89
C THR A 96 5.76 2.76 2.39
N ARG A 97 6.91 2.54 2.97
CA ARG A 97 7.08 2.45 4.41
C ARG A 97 7.64 3.76 4.94
N LEU A 98 7.01 4.29 5.98
CA LEU A 98 7.32 5.62 6.51
C LEU A 98 8.23 5.62 7.75
N THR A 99 8.59 4.43 8.24
CA THR A 99 9.53 4.24 9.35
C THR A 99 10.49 3.10 9.02
N GLU A 100 11.78 3.31 9.20
CA GLU A 100 12.82 2.29 9.04
C GLU A 100 12.71 1.18 10.09
N PRO A 101 13.32 0.01 9.89
CA PRO A 101 13.28 -1.08 10.87
C PRO A 101 13.88 -0.71 12.25
N ASP A 102 14.74 0.28 12.31
CA ASP A 102 15.34 0.81 13.54
C ASP A 102 14.47 1.85 14.25
N GLY A 103 13.30 2.19 13.67
CA GLY A 103 12.38 3.19 14.17
C GLY A 103 12.64 4.62 13.67
N THR A 104 13.63 4.82 12.82
CA THR A 104 13.93 6.13 12.23
C THR A 104 12.83 6.52 11.25
N ARG A 105 12.37 7.78 11.33
CA ARG A 105 11.40 8.34 10.38
C ARG A 105 12.00 8.40 8.97
N VAL A 106 11.30 7.92 7.98
CA VAL A 106 11.64 8.09 6.57
C VAL A 106 11.32 9.53 6.16
N PRO A 107 12.26 10.29 5.56
CA PRO A 107 11.95 11.61 5.03
C PRO A 107 10.87 11.56 3.95
N VAL A 108 9.97 12.55 3.94
CA VAL A 108 8.88 12.65 2.96
C VAL A 108 9.41 12.68 1.54
N GLU A 109 10.52 13.39 1.29
CA GLU A 109 11.17 13.46 -0.02
C GLU A 109 11.56 12.08 -0.54
N ARG A 110 12.02 11.19 0.34
CA ARG A 110 12.38 9.83 -0.07
C ARG A 110 11.13 9.01 -0.39
N ALA A 111 10.12 9.08 0.45
CA ALA A 111 8.86 8.39 0.22
C ALA A 111 8.17 8.86 -1.07
N ALA A 112 8.13 10.17 -1.32
CA ALA A 112 7.57 10.72 -2.54
C ALA A 112 8.35 10.29 -3.80
N ARG A 113 9.69 10.24 -3.74
CA ARG A 113 10.53 9.73 -4.84
C ARG A 113 10.29 8.25 -5.12
N GLU A 114 10.13 7.43 -4.09
CA GLU A 114 9.81 6.00 -4.22
C GLU A 114 8.45 5.83 -4.92
N LEU A 115 7.42 6.57 -4.48
CA LEU A 115 6.08 6.51 -5.07
C LEU A 115 6.06 6.99 -6.53
N LEU A 116 6.75 8.08 -6.85
CA LEU A 116 6.91 8.54 -8.24
C LEU A 116 7.62 7.47 -9.09
N GLY A 117 8.65 6.82 -8.53
CA GLY A 117 9.35 5.71 -9.18
C GLY A 117 8.46 4.51 -9.46
N GLU A 118 7.56 4.13 -8.54
CA GLU A 118 6.55 3.07 -8.77
C GLU A 118 5.57 3.42 -9.91
N LEU A 119 5.27 4.70 -10.08
CA LEU A 119 4.49 5.21 -11.20
C LEU A 119 5.27 5.27 -12.52
N GLY A 120 6.58 4.97 -12.51
CA GLY A 120 7.46 5.09 -13.67
C GLY A 120 7.78 6.55 -14.04
N LEU A 121 7.60 7.48 -13.11
CA LEU A 121 7.84 8.90 -13.32
C LEU A 121 9.18 9.32 -12.67
N PRO A 122 10.01 10.11 -13.38
CA PRO A 122 11.23 10.65 -12.80
C PRO A 122 10.88 11.73 -11.78
N ALA A 123 11.48 11.66 -10.60
CA ALA A 123 11.40 12.76 -9.64
C ALA A 123 12.15 13.99 -10.19
N PRO A 124 11.63 15.22 -10.01
CA PRO A 124 12.31 16.44 -10.42
C PRO A 124 13.72 16.52 -9.82
N ALA A 125 14.70 16.94 -10.62
CA ALA A 125 16.09 17.06 -10.16
C ALA A 125 16.24 18.26 -9.21
N GLY A 126 16.84 18.03 -8.03
CA GLY A 126 17.05 19.08 -7.03
C GLY A 126 15.78 19.55 -6.31
N ALA A 127 14.65 18.83 -6.51
CA ALA A 127 13.40 19.10 -5.84
C ALA A 127 13.49 18.91 -4.32
N ASP A 128 12.91 19.83 -3.57
CA ASP A 128 12.71 19.73 -2.13
C ASP A 128 11.43 18.93 -1.79
N GLU A 129 11.06 18.91 -0.51
CA GLU A 129 9.88 18.17 -0.02
C GLU A 129 8.59 18.67 -0.66
N ASP A 130 8.41 19.99 -0.74
CA ASP A 130 7.19 20.60 -1.26
C ASP A 130 7.04 20.32 -2.78
N ASP A 131 8.13 20.46 -3.53
CA ASP A 131 8.19 20.17 -4.96
C ASP A 131 7.82 18.70 -5.25
N LEU A 132 8.33 17.78 -4.44
CA LEU A 132 8.08 16.34 -4.60
C LEU A 132 6.66 15.95 -4.21
N SER A 133 6.13 16.55 -3.16
CA SER A 133 4.75 16.36 -2.72
C SER A 133 3.78 16.86 -3.79
N GLU A 134 4.05 18.02 -4.40
CA GLU A 134 3.25 18.56 -5.50
C GLU A 134 3.33 17.68 -6.75
N ALA A 135 4.54 17.26 -7.14
CA ALA A 135 4.72 16.36 -8.28
C ALA A 135 3.96 15.02 -8.08
N LEU A 136 3.94 14.50 -6.85
CA LEU A 136 3.18 13.29 -6.52
C LEU A 136 1.66 13.56 -6.61
N ARG A 137 1.16 14.68 -6.09
CA ARG A 137 -0.26 15.06 -6.21
C ARG A 137 -0.69 15.20 -7.67
N GLU A 138 0.10 15.88 -8.49
CA GLU A 138 -0.14 16.00 -9.92
C GLU A 138 -0.17 14.63 -10.62
N ALA A 139 0.80 13.76 -10.29
CA ALA A 139 0.86 12.41 -10.83
C ALA A 139 -0.36 11.54 -10.47
N LEU A 140 -0.99 11.80 -9.34
CA LEU A 140 -2.13 11.05 -8.82
C LEU A 140 -3.50 11.67 -9.15
N ALA A 141 -3.55 12.91 -9.66
CA ALA A 141 -4.79 13.68 -9.81
C ALA A 141 -5.90 12.97 -10.60
N ASP A 142 -5.55 12.26 -11.67
CA ASP A 142 -6.48 11.55 -12.55
C ASP A 142 -6.41 10.02 -12.39
N ARG A 143 -5.84 9.52 -11.29
CA ARG A 143 -5.63 8.08 -11.06
C ARG A 143 -6.53 7.55 -9.97
N ARG A 144 -7.01 6.34 -10.21
CA ARG A 144 -7.74 5.53 -9.23
C ARG A 144 -6.80 4.49 -8.65
N VAL A 145 -6.06 4.89 -7.62
CA VAL A 145 -5.05 4.08 -6.95
C VAL A 145 -5.40 3.82 -5.49
N VAL A 146 -4.84 2.76 -4.95
CA VAL A 146 -4.69 2.60 -3.50
C VAL A 146 -3.28 3.00 -3.12
N LEU A 147 -3.15 3.91 -2.16
CA LEU A 147 -1.88 4.31 -1.57
C LEU A 147 -1.77 3.70 -0.16
N LEU A 148 -0.88 2.73 0.01
CA LEU A 148 -0.59 2.11 1.31
C LEU A 148 0.64 2.78 1.94
N LEU A 149 0.41 3.50 3.02
CA LEU A 149 1.42 4.18 3.83
C LEU A 149 1.65 3.39 5.12
N ASP A 150 2.65 2.49 5.11
CA ASP A 150 2.89 1.61 6.25
C ASP A 150 3.80 2.27 7.29
N ASP A 151 3.47 2.04 8.56
CA ASP A 151 4.24 2.45 9.74
C ASP A 151 4.50 3.97 9.82
N ALA A 152 3.45 4.79 9.56
CA ALA A 152 3.51 6.23 9.65
C ALA A 152 3.85 6.69 11.09
N ALA A 153 4.84 7.57 11.21
CA ALA A 153 5.29 8.11 12.48
C ALA A 153 4.38 9.22 13.01
N ASP A 154 3.92 10.09 12.12
CA ASP A 154 3.09 11.25 12.45
C ASP A 154 2.13 11.65 11.31
N ALA A 155 1.27 12.61 11.59
CA ALA A 155 0.27 13.09 10.64
C ALA A 155 0.87 13.94 9.50
N GLU A 156 1.94 14.70 9.76
CA GLU A 156 2.59 15.54 8.76
C GLU A 156 3.17 14.70 7.62
N GLN A 157 3.77 13.57 7.98
CA GLN A 157 4.34 12.63 7.01
C GLN A 157 3.27 12.05 6.07
N VAL A 158 2.08 11.77 6.60
CA VAL A 158 0.95 11.27 5.79
C VAL A 158 0.36 12.41 4.95
N ASP A 159 0.11 13.56 5.56
CA ASP A 159 -0.53 14.71 4.91
C ASP A 159 0.23 15.18 3.66
N ALA A 160 1.56 15.22 3.75
CA ALA A 160 2.45 15.59 2.64
C ALA A 160 2.33 14.65 1.42
N LEU A 161 1.87 13.41 1.62
CA LEU A 161 1.73 12.39 0.58
C LEU A 161 0.28 12.18 0.11
N LEU A 162 -0.69 12.93 0.66
CA LEU A 162 -2.10 12.77 0.31
C LEU A 162 -2.40 13.25 -1.11
N PRO A 163 -3.12 12.44 -1.92
CA PRO A 163 -3.65 12.89 -3.20
C PRO A 163 -4.82 13.87 -3.03
N ASP A 164 -4.86 14.89 -3.86
CA ASP A 164 -5.99 15.85 -3.96
C ASP A 164 -7.11 15.33 -4.87
N THR A 165 -7.39 14.05 -4.84
CA THR A 165 -8.44 13.41 -5.63
C THR A 165 -9.28 12.47 -4.77
N PRO A 166 -10.62 12.51 -4.88
CA PRO A 166 -11.50 11.57 -4.18
C PRO A 166 -11.49 10.16 -4.78
N ASP A 167 -10.87 9.99 -5.94
CA ASP A 167 -10.81 8.72 -6.66
C ASP A 167 -9.68 7.80 -6.15
N ALA A 168 -8.78 8.33 -5.31
CA ALA A 168 -7.77 7.56 -4.61
C ALA A 168 -8.23 7.13 -3.21
N LEU A 169 -7.74 5.97 -2.76
CA LEU A 169 -7.89 5.46 -1.40
C LEU A 169 -6.52 5.47 -0.72
N VAL A 170 -6.43 6.10 0.44
CA VAL A 170 -5.23 6.04 1.28
C VAL A 170 -5.49 5.12 2.46
N VAL A 171 -4.64 4.13 2.64
CA VAL A 171 -4.61 3.25 3.80
C VAL A 171 -3.34 3.56 4.59
N ALA A 172 -3.48 4.26 5.70
CA ALA A 172 -2.37 4.60 6.59
C ALA A 172 -2.32 3.63 7.78
N VAL A 173 -1.13 3.17 8.10
CA VAL A 173 -0.86 2.31 9.26
C VAL A 173 0.01 3.06 10.24
N SER A 174 -0.39 3.14 11.53
CA SER A 174 0.37 3.87 12.54
C SER A 174 0.35 3.20 13.91
N GLY A 175 1.33 3.55 14.77
CA GLY A 175 1.39 3.15 16.17
C GLY A 175 0.32 3.78 17.05
N GLY A 176 -0.24 4.91 16.62
CA GLY A 176 -1.22 5.70 17.36
C GLY A 176 -2.13 6.51 16.45
N PRO A 177 -2.96 7.39 17.01
CA PRO A 177 -3.82 8.26 16.24
C PRO A 177 -2.99 9.30 15.46
N LEU A 178 -3.38 9.56 14.22
CA LEU A 178 -2.83 10.65 13.40
C LEU A 178 -3.79 11.86 13.50
N THR A 179 -3.50 12.77 14.42
CA THR A 179 -4.32 13.96 14.62
C THR A 179 -3.89 15.07 13.66
N GLY A 180 -4.86 15.76 13.06
CA GLY A 180 -4.59 16.87 12.11
C GLY A 180 -4.93 16.57 10.66
N ILE A 181 -5.09 15.31 10.28
CA ILE A 181 -5.53 14.93 8.93
C ILE A 181 -7.06 15.02 8.86
N SER A 182 -7.58 15.69 7.84
CA SER A 182 -9.02 15.80 7.61
C SER A 182 -9.62 14.46 7.11
N ASP A 183 -10.88 14.21 7.48
CA ASP A 183 -11.68 13.04 7.01
C ASP A 183 -11.06 11.66 7.24
N VAL A 184 -10.20 11.50 8.26
CA VAL A 184 -9.66 10.22 8.66
C VAL A 184 -10.73 9.31 9.26
N ARG A 185 -10.76 8.06 8.81
CA ARG A 185 -11.60 6.99 9.39
C ARG A 185 -10.72 6.04 10.20
N PRO A 186 -10.68 6.19 11.54
CA PRO A 186 -9.81 5.37 12.36
C PRO A 186 -10.41 3.99 12.63
N CYS A 187 -9.57 2.97 12.49
CA CYS A 187 -9.78 1.60 12.94
C CYS A 187 -8.69 1.27 13.96
N THR A 188 -9.02 1.25 15.24
CA THR A 188 -8.05 0.98 16.30
C THR A 188 -8.03 -0.51 16.64
N LEU A 189 -6.86 -1.14 16.50
CA LEU A 189 -6.67 -2.55 16.79
C LEU A 189 -6.28 -2.79 18.25
N GLY A 190 -7.03 -3.68 18.89
CA GLY A 190 -6.64 -4.36 20.13
C GLY A 190 -5.94 -5.69 19.86
N GLY A 191 -5.72 -6.53 20.88
CA GLY A 191 -5.31 -7.91 20.72
C GLY A 191 -6.36 -8.73 19.94
N LEU A 192 -5.97 -9.89 19.41
CA LEU A 192 -6.92 -10.85 18.86
C LEU A 192 -7.83 -11.37 19.97
N ASP A 193 -9.08 -11.68 19.63
CA ASP A 193 -9.93 -12.46 20.53
C ASP A 193 -9.32 -13.86 20.76
N THR A 194 -9.69 -14.49 21.87
CA THR A 194 -9.10 -15.78 22.28
C THR A 194 -9.27 -16.87 21.22
N LYS A 195 -10.40 -16.92 20.53
CA LYS A 195 -10.67 -17.92 19.50
C LYS A 195 -9.73 -17.73 18.30
N SER A 196 -9.62 -16.53 17.79
CA SER A 196 -8.77 -16.18 16.65
C SER A 196 -7.28 -16.35 17.01
N ALA A 197 -6.90 -16.06 18.27
CA ALA A 197 -5.53 -16.26 18.74
C ALA A 197 -5.16 -17.75 18.80
N VAL A 198 -6.07 -18.61 19.30
CA VAL A 198 -5.86 -20.07 19.32
C VAL A 198 -5.77 -20.63 17.91
N GLU A 199 -6.67 -20.24 17.02
CA GLU A 199 -6.67 -20.67 15.61
C GLU A 199 -5.36 -20.29 14.92
N LEU A 200 -4.87 -19.07 15.16
CA LEU A 200 -3.58 -18.61 14.64
C LEU A 200 -2.43 -19.48 15.14
N LEU A 201 -2.39 -19.76 16.44
CA LEU A 201 -1.35 -20.59 17.07
C LEU A 201 -1.39 -22.02 16.54
N GLU A 202 -2.57 -22.63 16.43
CA GLU A 202 -2.74 -23.99 15.89
C GLU A 202 -2.23 -24.09 14.44
N ARG A 203 -2.50 -23.07 13.63
CA ARG A 203 -2.05 -23.01 12.23
C ARG A 203 -0.52 -22.92 12.10
N PHE A 204 0.14 -22.14 12.96
CA PHE A 204 1.60 -21.97 12.92
C PHE A 204 2.38 -23.03 13.68
N SER A 205 1.79 -23.65 14.69
CA SER A 205 2.47 -24.70 15.50
C SER A 205 2.27 -26.12 14.96
N GLY A 206 1.41 -26.31 13.94
CA GLY A 206 1.09 -27.64 13.41
C GLY A 206 0.45 -28.55 14.45
N SER A 207 -0.87 -28.66 14.47
CA SER A 207 -1.69 -29.67 15.20
C SER A 207 -1.38 -29.92 16.70
N VAL A 208 -0.72 -29.01 17.39
CA VAL A 208 -0.69 -29.03 18.86
C VAL A 208 -2.00 -28.45 19.36
N ARG A 209 -2.92 -29.32 19.87
CA ARG A 209 -4.15 -28.84 20.52
C ARG A 209 -3.78 -27.99 21.73
N ILE A 210 -3.96 -26.68 21.61
CA ILE A 210 -3.83 -25.75 22.73
C ILE A 210 -5.17 -25.79 23.47
N THR A 211 -5.17 -26.45 24.64
CA THR A 211 -6.33 -26.41 25.55
C THR A 211 -6.16 -25.18 26.45
N VAL A 212 -7.10 -24.24 26.37
CA VAL A 212 -7.17 -23.03 27.22
C VAL A 212 -8.13 -23.33 28.38
#